data_00d99fced62137102651c32ba305b4a6
#
_entry.id   00d99fced62137102651c32ba305b4a6
#
_cell.length_a   1.000
_cell.length_b   1.000
_cell.length_c   1.000
_cell.angle_alpha   90.00
_cell.angle_beta   90.00
_cell.angle_gamma   90.00
#
_symmetry.space_group_name_H-M   'P 1'
#
loop_
_entity.id
_entity.type
_entity.pdbx_description
1 polymer ?
#
loop_
_entity_poly.entity_id
_entity_poly.type
_entity_poly.pdbx_seq_one_letter_code
_entity_poly.pdbx_strand_id
1 'polypeptide(L)'
;MKEMYHQFKEEMIMSKNEILKMSNMESNLFTKECICTALLSLMATETFDHITVTAIINRAGVSRGGFYRNYKSKEDVLEEICEELFEYIWDFITEHDLYENPKKWYEDLFRNIAENAEIFQLLIKAQVPRNIVLKFDEGLILQKLQKDDSLMEQYRAAAIGKALTEVVVLWFRNGMQETPEKMAEMLLKIIFINN
;
A
#
# COMPACT_ATOMS: atom_id res chain seq x y z
N MET A 1 -16.46 7.42 -51.24
CA MET A 1 -15.98 8.70 -50.72
C MET A 1 -16.90 9.29 -49.61
N LYS A 2 -18.24 9.36 -49.80
CA LYS A 2 -19.13 9.88 -48.74
C LYS A 2 -19.20 8.97 -47.50
N GLU A 3 -19.21 7.65 -47.67
CA GLU A 3 -19.24 6.70 -46.54
C GLU A 3 -17.91 6.70 -45.75
N MET A 4 -16.78 6.76 -46.43
CA MET A 4 -15.48 6.87 -45.80
C MET A 4 -15.30 8.19 -45.00
N TYR A 5 -15.90 9.29 -45.47
CA TYR A 5 -15.89 10.56 -44.77
C TYR A 5 -16.83 10.56 -43.56
N HIS A 6 -17.94 9.81 -43.63
CA HIS A 6 -18.85 9.64 -42.50
C HIS A 6 -18.22 8.78 -41.40
N GLN A 7 -17.57 7.69 -41.75
CA GLN A 7 -16.87 6.81 -40.82
C GLN A 7 -15.68 7.53 -40.15
N PHE A 8 -14.90 8.32 -40.91
CA PHE A 8 -13.84 9.14 -40.36
C PHE A 8 -14.35 10.24 -39.41
N LYS A 9 -15.54 10.78 -39.69
CA LYS A 9 -16.18 11.78 -38.85
C LYS A 9 -16.76 11.19 -37.57
N GLU A 10 -17.28 9.97 -37.60
CA GLU A 10 -17.74 9.23 -36.41
C GLU A 10 -16.55 8.81 -35.52
N GLU A 11 -15.46 8.32 -36.10
CA GLU A 11 -14.22 8.01 -35.38
C GLU A 11 -13.60 9.29 -34.76
N MET A 12 -13.63 10.43 -35.43
CA MET A 12 -13.12 11.69 -34.94
C MET A 12 -14.01 12.32 -33.86
N ILE A 13 -15.33 12.03 -33.84
CA ILE A 13 -16.26 12.47 -32.80
C ILE A 13 -16.15 11.58 -31.55
N MET A 14 -15.94 10.27 -31.70
CA MET A 14 -15.58 9.39 -30.59
C MET A 14 -14.31 9.88 -29.89
N SER A 15 -13.30 10.27 -30.66
CA SER A 15 -12.04 10.74 -30.11
C SER A 15 -12.20 11.98 -29.19
N LYS A 16 -13.14 12.87 -29.46
CA LYS A 16 -13.28 14.11 -28.67
C LYS A 16 -13.89 13.87 -27.27
N ASN A 17 -14.82 12.96 -27.15
CA ASN A 17 -15.40 12.56 -25.85
C ASN A 17 -14.45 11.66 -25.06
N GLU A 18 -13.66 10.83 -25.74
CA GLU A 18 -12.61 10.01 -25.13
C GLU A 18 -11.45 10.87 -24.66
N ILE A 19 -10.97 11.82 -25.47
CA ILE A 19 -9.94 12.80 -25.09
C ILE A 19 -10.37 13.63 -23.89
N LEU A 20 -11.65 14.09 -23.84
CA LEU A 20 -12.19 14.80 -22.68
C LEU A 20 -12.27 13.93 -21.42
N LYS A 21 -12.66 12.66 -21.57
CA LYS A 21 -12.67 11.70 -20.46
C LYS A 21 -11.25 11.39 -19.98
N MET A 22 -10.31 11.16 -20.89
CA MET A 22 -8.88 10.96 -20.56
C MET A 22 -8.30 12.18 -19.87
N SER A 23 -8.52 13.39 -20.39
CA SER A 23 -8.04 14.63 -19.78
C SER A 23 -8.64 14.88 -18.39
N ASN A 24 -9.92 14.55 -18.17
CA ASN A 24 -10.54 14.63 -16.85
C ASN A 24 -9.98 13.57 -15.89
N MET A 25 -9.70 12.36 -16.39
CA MET A 25 -9.13 11.27 -15.62
C MET A 25 -7.68 11.57 -15.23
N GLU A 26 -6.86 12.06 -16.17
CA GLU A 26 -5.49 12.50 -15.91
C GLU A 26 -5.45 13.67 -14.90
N SER A 27 -6.34 14.65 -15.05
CA SER A 27 -6.47 15.77 -14.09
C SER A 27 -6.90 15.29 -12.70
N ASN A 28 -7.72 14.26 -12.63
CA ASN A 28 -8.15 13.68 -11.36
C ASN A 28 -7.03 12.89 -10.69
N LEU A 29 -6.31 12.05 -11.45
CA LEU A 29 -5.13 11.31 -10.96
C LEU A 29 -4.07 12.27 -10.44
N PHE A 30 -3.74 13.31 -11.20
CA PHE A 30 -2.80 14.33 -10.74
C PHE A 30 -3.25 15.02 -9.45
N THR A 31 -4.56 15.28 -9.31
CA THR A 31 -5.12 15.86 -8.08
C THR A 31 -4.94 14.90 -6.89
N LYS A 32 -5.16 13.61 -7.08
CA LYS A 32 -4.95 12.57 -6.06
C LYS A 32 -3.48 12.49 -5.64
N GLU A 33 -2.57 12.42 -6.61
CA GLU A 33 -1.12 12.41 -6.36
C GLU A 33 -0.66 13.62 -5.54
N CYS A 34 -1.15 14.83 -5.87
CA CYS A 34 -0.86 16.03 -5.09
C CYS A 34 -1.35 15.92 -3.64
N ILE A 35 -2.55 15.36 -3.42
CA ILE A 35 -3.15 15.20 -2.09
C ILE A 35 -2.36 14.15 -1.28
N CYS A 36 -2.04 13.00 -1.86
CA CYS A 36 -1.25 11.95 -1.21
C CYS A 36 0.15 12.45 -0.84
N THR A 37 0.84 13.10 -1.78
CA THR A 37 2.16 13.70 -1.54
C THR A 37 2.11 14.77 -0.43
N ALA A 38 1.06 15.58 -0.39
CA ALA A 38 0.87 16.59 0.66
C ALA A 38 0.71 15.94 2.03
N LEU A 39 -0.10 14.87 2.14
CA LEU A 39 -0.27 14.15 3.40
C LEU A 39 1.06 13.54 3.87
N LEU A 40 1.78 12.81 3.00
CA LEU A 40 3.09 12.25 3.32
C LEU A 40 4.08 13.32 3.78
N SER A 41 4.10 14.48 3.11
CA SER A 41 4.97 15.60 3.48
C SER A 41 4.64 16.19 4.86
N LEU A 42 3.36 16.26 5.25
CA LEU A 42 2.93 16.71 6.57
C LEU A 42 3.29 15.67 7.64
N MET A 43 3.09 14.39 7.35
CA MET A 43 3.46 13.29 8.25
C MET A 43 4.96 13.23 8.57
N ALA A 44 5.81 13.80 7.74
CA ALA A 44 7.24 13.92 8.04
C ALA A 44 7.53 14.81 9.27
N THR A 45 6.64 15.75 9.61
CA THR A 45 6.84 16.74 10.67
C THR A 45 5.78 16.74 11.76
N GLU A 46 4.61 16.16 11.51
CA GLU A 46 3.46 16.16 12.42
C GLU A 46 2.94 14.73 12.65
N THR A 47 2.30 14.49 13.79
CA THR A 47 1.55 13.25 13.99
C THR A 47 0.24 13.28 13.18
N PHE A 48 -0.19 12.13 12.70
CA PHE A 48 -1.37 12.03 11.85
C PHE A 48 -2.62 12.67 12.46
N ASP A 49 -2.82 12.52 13.78
CA ASP A 49 -3.99 13.10 14.49
C ASP A 49 -4.03 14.62 14.40
N HIS A 50 -2.90 15.29 14.40
CA HIS A 50 -2.81 16.75 14.31
C HIS A 50 -2.97 17.30 12.88
N ILE A 51 -2.76 16.47 11.86
CA ILE A 51 -2.93 16.89 10.47
C ILE A 51 -4.41 17.12 10.16
N THR A 52 -4.73 18.28 9.60
CA THR A 52 -6.10 18.63 9.20
C THR A 52 -6.28 18.53 7.68
N VAL A 53 -7.52 18.27 7.24
CA VAL A 53 -7.86 18.31 5.80
C VAL A 53 -7.53 19.68 5.18
N THR A 54 -7.69 20.78 5.95
CA THR A 54 -7.33 22.13 5.48
C THR A 54 -5.82 22.25 5.23
N ALA A 55 -4.98 21.69 6.10
CA ALA A 55 -3.53 21.69 5.91
C ALA A 55 -3.15 20.88 4.66
N ILE A 56 -3.78 19.72 4.44
CA ILE A 56 -3.56 18.90 3.25
C ILE A 56 -3.93 19.68 1.98
N ILE A 57 -5.13 20.28 1.93
CA ILE A 57 -5.61 21.09 0.80
C ILE A 57 -4.63 22.22 0.46
N ASN A 58 -4.20 22.96 1.48
CA ASN A 58 -3.26 24.08 1.29
C ASN A 58 -1.90 23.59 0.81
N ARG A 59 -1.39 22.49 1.37
CA ARG A 59 -0.10 21.91 0.97
C ARG A 59 -0.14 21.32 -0.43
N ALA A 60 -1.24 20.67 -0.81
CA ALA A 60 -1.46 20.10 -2.13
C ALA A 60 -1.68 21.16 -3.24
N GLY A 61 -2.05 22.37 -2.85
CA GLY A 61 -2.42 23.43 -3.82
C GLY A 61 -3.72 23.13 -4.58
N VAL A 62 -4.60 22.29 -4.03
CA VAL A 62 -5.86 21.91 -4.66
C VAL A 62 -7.03 22.73 -4.09
N SER A 63 -8.14 22.81 -4.83
CA SER A 63 -9.36 23.41 -4.30
C SER A 63 -10.04 22.49 -3.28
N ARG A 64 -10.83 23.05 -2.37
CA ARG A 64 -11.66 22.28 -1.44
C ARG A 64 -12.59 21.30 -2.16
N GLY A 65 -13.20 21.75 -3.27
CA GLY A 65 -14.02 20.88 -4.12
C GLY A 65 -13.19 19.78 -4.80
N GLY A 66 -11.94 20.06 -5.16
CA GLY A 66 -11.00 19.07 -5.70
C GLY A 66 -10.71 17.96 -4.68
N PHE A 67 -10.46 18.32 -3.42
CA PHE A 67 -10.29 17.34 -2.35
C PHE A 67 -11.54 16.48 -2.15
N TYR A 68 -12.70 17.10 -1.89
CA TYR A 68 -13.92 16.37 -1.53
C TYR A 68 -14.58 15.61 -2.70
N ARG A 69 -14.12 15.79 -3.92
CA ARG A 69 -14.49 14.90 -5.03
C ARG A 69 -13.78 13.54 -4.96
N ASN A 70 -12.60 13.49 -4.35
CA ASN A 70 -11.77 12.30 -4.29
C ASN A 70 -11.83 11.60 -2.93
N TYR A 71 -11.85 12.36 -1.84
CA TYR A 71 -11.73 11.86 -0.48
C TYR A 71 -12.73 12.55 0.45
N LYS A 72 -13.29 11.81 1.40
CA LYS A 72 -14.21 12.35 2.41
C LYS A 72 -13.44 12.84 3.64
N SER A 73 -12.29 12.21 3.93
CA SER A 73 -11.47 12.43 5.11
C SER A 73 -9.97 12.29 4.80
N LYS A 74 -9.11 12.61 5.75
CA LYS A 74 -7.66 12.34 5.67
C LYS A 74 -7.35 10.85 5.81
N GLU A 75 -8.23 10.12 6.48
CA GLU A 75 -8.18 8.67 6.63
C GLU A 75 -8.33 7.98 5.27
N ASP A 76 -9.27 8.43 4.41
CA ASP A 76 -9.43 7.90 3.05
C ASP A 76 -8.16 8.10 2.20
N VAL A 77 -7.49 9.27 2.34
CA VAL A 77 -6.22 9.53 1.65
C VAL A 77 -5.14 8.55 2.11
N LEU A 78 -5.07 8.33 3.42
CA LEU A 78 -4.10 7.42 4.01
C LEU A 78 -4.39 5.96 3.62
N GLU A 79 -5.68 5.57 3.57
CA GLU A 79 -6.09 4.24 3.10
C GLU A 79 -5.60 4.01 1.67
N GLU A 80 -5.76 4.95 0.74
CA GLU A 80 -5.27 4.83 -0.63
C GLU A 80 -3.73 4.71 -0.69
N ILE A 81 -2.99 5.50 0.11
CA ILE A 81 -1.52 5.37 0.20
C ILE A 81 -1.12 3.98 0.70
N CYS A 82 -1.82 3.46 1.70
CA CYS A 82 -1.57 2.12 2.19
C CYS A 82 -1.94 1.05 1.16
N GLU A 83 -3.05 1.20 0.44
CA GLU A 83 -3.44 0.28 -0.64
C GLU A 83 -2.34 0.16 -1.69
N GLU A 84 -1.86 1.27 -2.24
CA GLU A 84 -0.77 1.28 -3.23
C GLU A 84 0.51 0.62 -2.70
N LEU A 85 0.88 0.91 -1.44
CA LEU A 85 2.05 0.30 -0.81
C LEU A 85 1.89 -1.21 -0.65
N PHE A 86 0.71 -1.66 -0.24
CA PHE A 86 0.44 -3.08 -0.03
C PHE A 86 0.23 -3.83 -1.35
N GLU A 87 -0.32 -3.22 -2.40
CA GLU A 87 -0.39 -3.83 -3.74
C GLU A 87 0.99 -4.25 -4.23
N TYR A 88 2.00 -3.38 -4.09
CA TYR A 88 3.37 -3.69 -4.49
C TYR A 88 3.96 -4.89 -3.71
N ILE A 89 3.74 -4.94 -2.39
CA ILE A 89 4.16 -6.08 -1.56
C ILE A 89 3.34 -7.33 -1.89
N TRP A 90 2.06 -7.13 -2.19
CA TRP A 90 1.12 -8.18 -2.52
C TRP A 90 1.46 -8.88 -3.85
N ASP A 91 1.80 -8.14 -4.87
CA ASP A 91 2.25 -8.70 -6.16
C ASP A 91 3.43 -9.65 -5.94
N PHE A 92 4.42 -9.22 -5.15
CA PHE A 92 5.51 -10.09 -4.75
C PHE A 92 5.03 -11.35 -4.01
N ILE A 93 4.15 -11.20 -3.02
CA ILE A 93 3.63 -12.31 -2.21
C ILE A 93 2.86 -13.33 -3.07
N THR A 94 2.12 -12.87 -4.09
CA THR A 94 1.30 -13.74 -4.95
C THR A 94 2.11 -14.45 -6.03
N GLU A 95 3.14 -13.82 -6.55
CA GLU A 95 3.98 -14.38 -7.61
C GLU A 95 4.92 -15.49 -7.13
N HIS A 96 5.25 -15.54 -5.83
CA HIS A 96 6.23 -16.47 -5.27
C HIS A 96 5.57 -17.45 -4.31
N ASP A 97 5.88 -18.75 -4.46
CA ASP A 97 5.37 -19.78 -3.58
C ASP A 97 6.17 -19.86 -2.28
N LEU A 98 5.50 -19.53 -1.16
CA LEU A 98 6.06 -19.63 0.18
C LEU A 98 6.54 -21.05 0.52
N TYR A 99 5.85 -22.08 0.03
CA TYR A 99 6.12 -23.49 0.41
C TYR A 99 7.21 -24.14 -0.43
N GLU A 100 7.55 -23.59 -1.60
CA GLU A 100 8.65 -24.09 -2.43
C GLU A 100 10.01 -23.79 -1.78
N ASN A 101 10.21 -22.57 -1.32
CA ASN A 101 11.45 -22.14 -0.63
C ASN A 101 11.15 -21.09 0.46
N PRO A 102 10.70 -21.49 1.65
CA PRO A 102 10.30 -20.57 2.71
C PRO A 102 11.38 -19.55 3.08
N LYS A 103 12.64 -19.99 3.16
CA LYS A 103 13.76 -19.11 3.52
C LYS A 103 13.92 -17.98 2.50
N LYS A 104 14.01 -18.31 1.23
CA LYS A 104 14.15 -17.34 0.15
C LYS A 104 12.94 -16.40 0.10
N TRP A 105 11.74 -16.94 0.28
CA TRP A 105 10.51 -16.16 0.28
C TRP A 105 10.52 -15.06 1.37
N TYR A 106 10.90 -15.39 2.61
CA TYR A 106 11.02 -14.40 3.67
C TYR A 106 12.18 -13.42 3.45
N GLU A 107 13.31 -13.85 2.90
CA GLU A 107 14.43 -12.97 2.53
C GLU A 107 13.98 -11.91 1.50
N ASP A 108 13.29 -12.33 0.47
CA ASP A 108 12.79 -11.46 -0.59
C ASP A 108 11.67 -10.55 -0.07
N LEU A 109 10.77 -11.04 0.81
CA LEU A 109 9.76 -10.21 1.47
C LEU A 109 10.40 -9.08 2.31
N PHE A 110 11.37 -9.40 3.17
CA PHE A 110 12.05 -8.38 3.97
C PHE A 110 12.84 -7.40 3.10
N ARG A 111 13.41 -7.84 1.97
CA ARG A 111 14.07 -6.95 1.01
C ARG A 111 13.07 -5.99 0.38
N ASN A 112 11.93 -6.48 -0.06
CA ASN A 112 10.83 -5.67 -0.59
C ASN A 112 10.35 -4.61 0.41
N ILE A 113 10.17 -5.01 1.68
CA ILE A 113 9.81 -4.08 2.76
C ILE A 113 10.92 -3.04 2.96
N ALA A 114 12.19 -3.42 2.91
CA ALA A 114 13.32 -2.51 3.05
C ALA A 114 13.41 -1.48 1.92
N GLU A 115 13.09 -1.87 0.69
CA GLU A 115 13.05 -0.98 -0.47
C GLU A 115 11.99 0.12 -0.35
N ASN A 116 10.91 -0.13 0.42
CA ASN A 116 9.84 0.82 0.71
C ASN A 116 9.93 1.43 2.13
N ALA A 117 11.10 1.35 2.76
CA ALA A 117 11.31 1.71 4.16
C ALA A 117 10.87 3.14 4.51
N GLU A 118 11.05 4.11 3.60
CA GLU A 118 10.71 5.51 3.84
C GLU A 118 9.23 5.71 4.17
N ILE A 119 8.33 5.06 3.44
CA ILE A 119 6.88 5.17 3.68
C ILE A 119 6.51 4.51 5.01
N PHE A 120 7.02 3.30 5.28
CA PHE A 120 6.80 2.63 6.56
C PHE A 120 7.28 3.45 7.75
N GLN A 121 8.47 4.05 7.65
CA GLN A 121 9.02 4.92 8.68
C GLN A 121 8.13 6.14 8.91
N LEU A 122 7.58 6.75 7.85
CA LEU A 122 6.64 7.85 7.97
C LEU A 122 5.35 7.43 8.70
N LEU A 123 4.77 6.29 8.36
CA LEU A 123 3.58 5.76 9.03
C LEU A 123 3.81 5.55 10.53
N ILE A 124 4.96 4.97 10.88
CA ILE A 124 5.34 4.74 12.29
C ILE A 124 5.59 6.07 13.02
N LYS A 125 6.36 6.97 12.41
CA LYS A 125 6.72 8.27 12.98
C LYS A 125 5.50 9.16 13.20
N ALA A 126 4.58 9.17 12.23
CA ALA A 126 3.33 9.92 12.33
C ALA A 126 2.31 9.28 13.28
N GLN A 127 2.65 8.15 13.90
CA GLN A 127 1.78 7.41 14.83
C GLN A 127 0.41 7.07 14.20
N VAL A 128 0.45 6.64 12.96
CA VAL A 128 -0.76 6.24 12.24
C VAL A 128 -1.50 5.14 13.01
N PRO A 129 -2.84 5.24 13.17
CA PRO A 129 -3.60 4.22 13.86
C PRO A 129 -3.43 2.84 13.20
N ARG A 130 -3.07 1.83 14.00
CA ARG A 130 -2.80 0.47 13.53
C ARG A 130 -3.96 -0.14 12.74
N ASN A 131 -5.19 0.17 13.11
CA ASN A 131 -6.38 -0.34 12.42
C ASN A 131 -6.48 0.14 10.97
N ILE A 132 -5.86 1.25 10.58
CA ILE A 132 -5.79 1.70 9.19
C ILE A 132 -4.75 0.88 8.45
N VAL A 133 -3.55 0.74 9.01
CA VAL A 133 -2.46 -0.04 8.40
C VAL A 133 -2.83 -1.53 8.31
N LEU A 134 -3.48 -2.09 9.34
CA LEU A 134 -3.81 -3.52 9.41
C LEU A 134 -5.03 -3.93 8.58
N LYS A 135 -5.88 -3.01 8.12
CA LYS A 135 -6.99 -3.36 7.23
C LYS A 135 -6.54 -4.13 5.98
N PHE A 136 -5.35 -3.84 5.50
CA PHE A 136 -4.79 -4.44 4.29
C PHE A 136 -4.03 -5.75 4.56
N ASP A 137 -3.58 -5.96 5.81
CA ASP A 137 -2.72 -7.06 6.20
C ASP A 137 -3.49 -8.36 6.55
N GLU A 138 -4.64 -8.23 7.22
CA GLU A 138 -5.27 -9.40 7.88
C GLU A 138 -5.92 -10.40 6.92
N GLY A 139 -6.51 -9.96 5.80
CA GLY A 139 -7.22 -10.86 4.88
C GLY A 139 -6.29 -11.58 3.90
N LEU A 140 -5.37 -10.87 3.34
CA LEU A 140 -4.58 -11.29 2.18
C LEU A 140 -3.35 -12.10 2.60
N ILE A 141 -2.61 -11.64 3.61
CA ILE A 141 -1.47 -12.40 4.16
C ILE A 141 -1.96 -13.71 4.78
N LEU A 142 -3.09 -13.70 5.50
CA LEU A 142 -3.69 -14.89 6.06
C LEU A 142 -4.02 -15.92 4.98
N GLN A 143 -4.64 -15.49 3.88
CA GLN A 143 -4.99 -16.38 2.78
C GLN A 143 -3.75 -17.03 2.14
N LYS A 144 -2.65 -16.27 1.97
CA LYS A 144 -1.40 -16.80 1.40
C LYS A 144 -0.65 -17.72 2.35
N LEU A 145 -0.69 -17.44 3.66
CA LEU A 145 -0.07 -18.27 4.68
C LEU A 145 -0.87 -19.52 5.01
N GLN A 146 -2.12 -19.60 4.57
CA GLN A 146 -3.00 -20.74 4.81
C GLN A 146 -2.80 -21.81 3.74
N LYS A 147 -2.40 -23.02 4.16
CA LYS A 147 -2.13 -24.16 3.27
C LYS A 147 -3.40 -24.88 2.83
N ASP A 148 -4.37 -24.97 3.72
CA ASP A 148 -5.67 -25.59 3.50
C ASP A 148 -6.74 -24.97 4.41
N ASP A 149 -8.01 -25.35 4.27
CA ASP A 149 -9.14 -24.81 5.04
C ASP A 149 -9.29 -25.41 6.45
N SER A 150 -8.31 -26.19 6.92
CA SER A 150 -8.37 -26.74 8.25
C SER A 150 -8.30 -25.66 9.34
N LEU A 151 -8.95 -25.91 10.46
CA LEU A 151 -8.96 -24.99 11.60
C LEU A 151 -7.53 -24.75 12.12
N MET A 152 -6.67 -25.75 12.09
CA MET A 152 -5.27 -25.65 12.50
C MET A 152 -4.51 -24.67 11.59
N GLU A 153 -4.68 -24.76 10.26
CA GLU A 153 -4.03 -23.86 9.31
C GLU A 153 -4.52 -22.42 9.43
N GLN A 154 -5.81 -22.21 9.72
CA GLN A 154 -6.34 -20.87 9.98
C GLN A 154 -5.66 -20.22 11.21
N TYR A 155 -5.55 -20.95 12.33
CA TYR A 155 -4.84 -20.45 13.51
C TYR A 155 -3.34 -20.25 13.26
N ARG A 156 -2.70 -21.17 12.53
CA ARG A 156 -1.28 -21.05 12.18
C ARG A 156 -1.03 -19.81 11.32
N ALA A 157 -1.79 -19.62 10.27
CA ALA A 157 -1.67 -18.46 9.39
C ALA A 157 -1.89 -17.14 10.16
N ALA A 158 -2.90 -17.07 11.02
CA ALA A 158 -3.17 -15.93 11.88
C ALA A 158 -1.99 -15.62 12.82
N ALA A 159 -1.43 -16.64 13.46
CA ALA A 159 -0.28 -16.47 14.37
C ALA A 159 0.95 -15.98 13.63
N ILE A 160 1.27 -16.57 12.46
CA ILE A 160 2.42 -16.18 11.63
C ILE A 160 2.25 -14.76 11.08
N GLY A 161 1.07 -14.40 10.56
CA GLY A 161 0.79 -13.05 10.07
C GLY A 161 0.99 -11.99 11.15
N LYS A 162 0.47 -12.22 12.35
CA LYS A 162 0.67 -11.32 13.49
C LYS A 162 2.14 -11.24 13.93
N ALA A 163 2.85 -12.37 13.99
CA ALA A 163 4.27 -12.38 14.31
C ALA A 163 5.09 -11.62 13.27
N LEU A 164 4.81 -11.79 11.98
CA LEU A 164 5.46 -11.06 10.90
C LEU A 164 5.27 -9.55 11.05
N THR A 165 4.04 -9.10 11.24
CA THR A 165 3.73 -7.66 11.39
C THR A 165 4.48 -7.07 12.60
N GLU A 166 4.46 -7.72 13.76
CA GLU A 166 5.16 -7.20 14.94
C GLU A 166 6.69 -7.19 14.77
N VAL A 167 7.26 -8.19 14.11
CA VAL A 167 8.69 -8.26 13.81
C VAL A 167 9.09 -7.13 12.87
N VAL A 168 8.31 -6.85 11.82
CA VAL A 168 8.54 -5.73 10.90
C VAL A 168 8.47 -4.39 11.64
N VAL A 169 7.43 -4.14 12.43
CA VAL A 169 7.30 -2.90 13.21
C VAL A 169 8.47 -2.72 14.17
N LEU A 170 8.90 -3.78 14.84
CA LEU A 170 10.05 -3.74 15.75
C LEU A 170 11.35 -3.45 15.00
N TRP A 171 11.55 -4.05 13.82
CA TRP A 171 12.70 -3.81 12.97
C TRP A 171 12.83 -2.33 12.59
N PHE A 172 11.72 -1.71 12.15
CA PHE A 172 11.69 -0.28 11.86
C PHE A 172 11.99 0.59 13.08
N ARG A 173 11.37 0.27 14.23
CA ARG A 173 11.61 1.00 15.49
C ARG A 173 13.06 0.94 15.96
N ASN A 174 13.74 -0.16 15.68
CA ASN A 174 15.16 -0.35 15.98
C ASN A 174 16.09 0.23 14.91
N GLY A 175 15.56 0.95 13.92
CA GLY A 175 16.33 1.62 12.88
C GLY A 175 16.89 0.67 11.81
N MET A 176 16.25 -0.48 11.60
CA MET A 176 16.59 -1.47 10.55
C MET A 176 18.08 -1.87 10.56
N GLN A 177 18.63 -2.14 11.75
CA GLN A 177 20.05 -2.48 11.91
C GLN A 177 20.41 -3.83 11.30
N GLU A 178 19.46 -4.77 11.27
CA GLU A 178 19.65 -6.10 10.70
C GLU A 178 19.36 -6.09 9.19
N THR A 179 20.10 -6.95 8.45
CA THR A 179 19.81 -7.13 7.02
C THR A 179 18.51 -7.91 6.79
N PRO A 180 17.87 -7.79 5.61
CA PRO A 180 16.69 -8.58 5.25
C PRO A 180 16.87 -10.09 5.45
N GLU A 181 18.04 -10.62 5.07
CA GLU A 181 18.39 -12.03 5.23
C GLU A 181 18.44 -12.44 6.72
N LYS A 182 18.98 -11.55 7.56
CA LYS A 182 19.03 -11.79 9.01
C LYS A 182 17.64 -11.76 9.64
N MET A 183 16.79 -10.84 9.19
CA MET A 183 15.40 -10.77 9.64
C MET A 183 14.63 -12.03 9.27
N ALA A 184 14.79 -12.52 8.04
CA ALA A 184 14.20 -13.78 7.60
C ALA A 184 14.66 -14.97 8.45
N GLU A 185 15.97 -15.08 8.72
CA GLU A 185 16.52 -16.13 9.60
C GLU A 185 15.91 -16.08 11.01
N MET A 186 15.81 -14.89 11.59
CA MET A 186 15.24 -14.70 12.93
C MET A 186 13.76 -15.09 12.96
N LEU A 187 12.98 -14.63 11.98
CA LEU A 187 11.56 -14.94 11.90
C LEU A 187 11.33 -16.46 11.72
N LEU A 188 12.10 -17.11 10.86
CA LEU A 188 12.03 -18.56 10.67
C LEU A 188 12.31 -19.32 11.96
N LYS A 189 13.28 -18.87 12.77
CA LYS A 189 13.55 -19.48 14.08
C LYS A 189 12.39 -19.28 15.08
N ILE A 190 11.68 -18.17 14.98
CA ILE A 190 10.50 -17.88 15.82
C ILE A 190 9.32 -18.76 15.41
N ILE A 191 9.06 -18.88 14.10
CA ILE A 191 7.90 -19.60 13.56
C ILE A 191 8.10 -21.12 13.61
N PHE A 192 9.28 -21.57 13.22
CA PHE A 192 9.66 -22.97 13.24
C PHE A 192 10.54 -23.22 14.46
N ILE A 193 9.97 -23.12 15.67
CA ILE A 193 10.65 -23.55 16.90
C ILE A 193 11.11 -24.97 16.68
N ASN A 194 12.41 -25.15 16.52
CA ASN A 194 13.04 -26.40 16.14
C ASN A 194 12.66 -27.52 17.12
N ASN A 195 12.19 -28.64 16.55
CA ASN A 195 12.50 -29.96 17.10
C ASN A 195 13.98 -30.28 16.86
#